data_1e6b73d1448083ffb86e87c0664d9b9c
#
_entry.id   1e6b73d1448083ffb86e87c0664d9b9c
#
_cell.length_a   1.000
_cell.length_b   1.000
_cell.length_c   1.000
_cell.angle_alpha   90.00
_cell.angle_beta   90.00
_cell.angle_gamma   90.00
#
_symmetry.space_group_name_H-M   'P 1'
#
loop_
_entity.id
_entity.type
_entity.pdbx_description
1 polymer ?
#
loop_
_entity_poly.entity_id
_entity_poly.type
_entity_poly.pdbx_seq_one_letter_code
_entity_poly.pdbx_strand_id
1 'polypeptide(L)'
;MENSREQLICDAISFMQSVVGYYGDQRGIKVWEAIADACDPDIKGEIFIQMLTGEYSGRITVTSVKSDANAVACIKAIRTIDSRGPGLKEAKDLYDACRYNNKPFNIEVNAKNRGTAARELRTAGFIL
;
A
#
# COMPACT_ATOMS: atom_id res chain seq x y z
N MET A 1 -12.63 9.04 -7.14
CA MET A 1 -12.47 7.99 -6.11
C MET A 1 -11.76 8.61 -4.91
N GLU A 2 -12.35 8.50 -3.75
CA GLU A 2 -11.76 9.05 -2.54
C GLU A 2 -10.80 8.06 -1.90
N ASN A 3 -9.63 8.53 -1.52
CA ASN A 3 -8.70 7.76 -0.72
C ASN A 3 -9.13 7.81 0.74
N SER A 4 -8.97 6.70 1.45
CA SER A 4 -9.17 6.70 2.88
C SER A 4 -8.05 7.49 3.57
N ARG A 5 -8.29 7.89 4.83
CA ARG A 5 -7.29 8.53 5.67
C ARG A 5 -6.04 7.64 5.81
N GLU A 6 -6.25 6.34 5.99
CA GLU A 6 -5.15 5.36 6.08
C GLU A 6 -4.31 5.29 4.81
N GLN A 7 -4.94 5.32 3.64
CA GLN A 7 -4.23 5.34 2.37
C GLN A 7 -3.39 6.60 2.21
N LEU A 8 -3.94 7.75 2.58
CA LEU A 8 -3.21 9.03 2.52
C LEU A 8 -1.96 8.97 3.39
N ILE A 9 -2.10 8.49 4.62
CA ILE A 9 -0.97 8.38 5.56
C ILE A 9 0.09 7.41 5.03
N CYS A 10 -0.32 6.24 4.53
CA CYS A 10 0.61 5.26 3.95
C CYS A 10 1.37 5.84 2.76
N ASP A 11 0.66 6.52 1.87
CA ASP A 11 1.27 7.11 0.68
C ASP A 11 2.24 8.23 1.05
N ALA A 12 1.90 9.05 2.04
CA ALA A 12 2.75 10.11 2.53
C ALA A 12 4.05 9.56 3.16
N ILE A 13 3.94 8.53 3.98
CA ILE A 13 5.10 7.88 4.60
C ILE A 13 6.01 7.29 3.52
N SER A 14 5.45 6.56 2.57
CA SER A 14 6.18 5.96 1.47
C SER A 14 6.92 7.01 0.63
N PHE A 15 6.24 8.11 0.30
CA PHE A 15 6.82 9.22 -0.43
C PHE A 15 7.96 9.86 0.35
N MET A 16 7.75 10.15 1.64
CA MET A 16 8.76 10.79 2.47
C MET A 16 10.00 9.92 2.68
N GLN A 17 9.83 8.60 2.78
CA GLN A 17 10.97 7.69 2.84
C GLN A 17 11.78 7.71 1.54
N SER A 18 11.13 7.83 0.41
CA SER A 18 11.80 7.99 -0.88
C SER A 18 12.55 9.32 -0.95
N VAL A 19 11.96 10.40 -0.44
CA VAL A 19 12.59 11.73 -0.38
C VAL A 19 13.84 11.69 0.48
N VAL A 20 13.75 11.11 1.68
CA VAL A 20 14.88 10.99 2.60
C VAL A 20 15.99 10.13 2.00
N GLY A 21 15.63 9.02 1.35
CA GLY A 21 16.58 8.14 0.68
C GLY A 21 17.33 8.80 -0.45
N TYR A 22 16.70 9.76 -1.15
CA TYR A 22 17.31 10.46 -2.28
C TYR A 22 18.08 11.71 -1.85
N TYR A 23 17.49 12.54 -0.99
CA TYR A 23 18.05 13.85 -0.61
C TYR A 23 18.80 13.86 0.71
N GLY A 24 18.64 12.84 1.54
CA GLY A 24 19.17 12.80 2.91
C GLY A 24 18.19 13.38 3.93
N ASP A 25 18.51 13.17 5.22
CA ASP A 25 17.62 13.50 6.33
C ASP A 25 17.30 14.99 6.43
N GLN A 26 18.30 15.85 6.33
CA GLN A 26 18.08 17.29 6.48
C GLN A 26 17.17 17.87 5.41
N ARG A 27 17.38 17.48 4.16
CA ARG A 27 16.55 17.94 3.05
C ARG A 27 15.17 17.30 3.09
N GLY A 28 15.10 16.06 3.52
CA GLY A 28 13.83 15.37 3.74
C GLY A 28 12.95 16.09 4.75
N ILE A 29 13.52 16.56 5.86
CA ILE A 29 12.79 17.34 6.85
C ILE A 29 12.23 18.63 6.25
N LYS A 30 12.99 19.34 5.43
CA LYS A 30 12.53 20.55 4.76
C LYS A 30 11.38 20.30 3.81
N VAL A 31 11.45 19.22 3.03
CA VAL A 31 10.36 18.81 2.14
C VAL A 31 9.12 18.48 2.96
N TRP A 32 9.28 17.75 4.05
CA TRP A 32 8.18 17.42 4.96
C TRP A 32 7.51 18.66 5.52
N GLU A 33 8.28 19.61 6.03
CA GLU A 33 7.75 20.87 6.58
C GLU A 33 6.92 21.62 5.53
N ALA A 34 7.41 21.70 4.30
CA ALA A 34 6.71 22.38 3.22
C ALA A 34 5.36 21.71 2.87
N ILE A 35 5.31 20.37 2.89
CA ILE A 35 4.10 19.62 2.57
C ILE A 35 3.13 19.62 3.76
N ALA A 36 3.67 19.44 4.96
CA ALA A 36 2.88 19.24 6.17
C ALA A 36 2.05 20.46 6.56
N ASP A 37 2.51 21.65 6.22
CA ASP A 37 1.77 22.88 6.51
C ASP A 37 0.41 22.94 5.79
N ALA A 38 0.25 22.18 4.73
CA ALA A 38 -1.01 22.08 3.99
C ALA A 38 -1.94 20.97 4.52
N CYS A 39 -1.48 20.16 5.46
CA CYS A 39 -2.26 19.04 6.01
C CYS A 39 -2.93 19.43 7.33
N ASP A 40 -4.01 18.72 7.66
CA ASP A 40 -4.62 18.83 8.98
C ASP A 40 -3.60 18.43 10.08
N PRO A 41 -3.63 19.11 11.24
CA PRO A 41 -2.69 18.81 12.34
C PRO A 41 -2.69 17.35 12.78
N ASP A 42 -3.84 16.70 12.80
CA ASP A 42 -3.96 15.30 13.20
C ASP A 42 -3.26 14.37 12.21
N ILE A 43 -3.46 14.59 10.91
CA ILE A 43 -2.80 13.81 9.86
C ILE A 43 -1.31 14.07 9.87
N LYS A 44 -0.90 15.32 9.98
CA LYS A 44 0.50 15.72 10.07
C LYS A 44 1.21 15.01 11.22
N GLY A 45 0.62 15.03 12.40
CA GLY A 45 1.19 14.41 13.60
C GLY A 45 1.33 12.89 13.45
N GLU A 46 0.31 12.25 12.90
CA GLU A 46 0.33 10.80 12.70
C GLU A 46 1.38 10.35 11.69
N ILE A 47 1.50 11.04 10.56
CA ILE A 47 2.52 10.76 9.57
C ILE A 47 3.92 10.93 10.18
N PHE A 48 4.14 12.01 10.93
CA PHE A 48 5.42 12.28 11.55
C PHE A 48 5.81 11.18 12.54
N ILE A 49 4.90 10.77 13.41
CA ILE A 49 5.14 9.69 14.39
C ILE A 49 5.47 8.38 13.66
N GLN A 50 4.72 8.03 12.63
CA GLN A 50 4.94 6.80 11.89
C GLN A 50 6.25 6.81 11.09
N MET A 51 6.67 7.97 10.61
CA MET A 51 7.99 8.13 9.97
C MET A 51 9.11 7.85 10.96
N LEU A 52 8.98 8.32 12.20
CA LEU A 52 9.98 8.11 13.24
C LEU A 52 10.08 6.66 13.69
N THR A 53 8.95 5.99 13.85
CA THR A 53 8.91 4.62 14.34
C THR A 53 9.16 3.59 13.23
N GLY A 54 8.81 3.90 12.00
CA GLY A 54 8.94 2.99 10.86
C GLY A 54 8.06 1.75 10.93
N GLU A 55 7.10 1.71 11.84
CA GLU A 55 6.28 0.52 12.13
C GLU A 55 4.85 0.58 11.59
N TYR A 56 4.55 1.54 10.75
CA TYR A 56 3.19 1.67 10.24
C TYR A 56 2.84 0.56 9.26
N SER A 57 1.80 -0.20 9.57
CA SER A 57 1.24 -1.21 8.66
C SER A 57 0.22 -0.55 7.74
N GLY A 58 0.44 -0.67 6.44
CA GLY A 58 -0.47 -0.16 5.43
C GLY A 58 -1.41 -1.26 4.95
N ARG A 59 -2.49 -0.84 4.29
CA ARG A 59 -3.47 -1.73 3.71
C ARG A 59 -3.76 -1.33 2.28
N ILE A 60 -3.80 -2.31 1.38
CA ILE A 60 -4.21 -2.11 -0.01
C ILE A 60 -5.52 -2.86 -0.22
N THR A 61 -6.54 -2.18 -0.69
CA THR A 61 -7.82 -2.80 -1.03
C THR A 61 -7.81 -3.17 -2.51
N VAL A 62 -8.00 -4.45 -2.80
CA VAL A 62 -8.19 -4.96 -4.16
C VAL A 62 -9.69 -5.00 -4.42
N THR A 63 -10.15 -4.31 -5.46
CA THR A 63 -11.58 -4.20 -5.77
C THR A 63 -12.05 -5.22 -6.79
N SER A 64 -11.21 -5.56 -7.76
CA SER A 64 -11.56 -6.54 -8.80
C SER A 64 -10.31 -7.08 -9.48
N VAL A 65 -10.51 -8.01 -10.40
CA VAL A 65 -9.45 -8.63 -11.19
C VAL A 65 -9.76 -8.40 -12.67
N LYS A 66 -8.75 -8.04 -13.45
CA LYS A 66 -8.89 -7.87 -14.89
C LYS A 66 -9.28 -9.19 -15.55
N SER A 67 -10.14 -9.14 -16.57
CA SER A 67 -10.63 -10.33 -17.26
C SER A 67 -9.54 -11.17 -17.93
N ASP A 68 -8.44 -10.53 -18.33
CA ASP A 68 -7.30 -11.17 -18.97
C ASP A 68 -6.16 -11.52 -17.99
N ALA A 69 -6.38 -11.35 -16.69
CA ALA A 69 -5.37 -11.62 -15.68
C ALA A 69 -5.04 -13.11 -15.59
N ASN A 70 -3.76 -13.40 -15.37
CA ASN A 70 -3.30 -14.77 -15.15
C ASN A 70 -3.52 -15.16 -13.69
N ALA A 71 -4.28 -16.23 -13.45
CA ALA A 71 -4.62 -16.69 -12.10
C ALA A 71 -3.37 -17.01 -11.26
N VAL A 72 -2.39 -17.71 -11.86
CA VAL A 72 -1.17 -18.10 -11.16
C VAL A 72 -0.37 -16.87 -10.72
N ALA A 73 -0.24 -15.88 -11.60
CA ALA A 73 0.46 -14.64 -11.29
C ALA A 73 -0.24 -13.87 -10.17
N CYS A 74 -1.57 -13.81 -10.20
CA CYS A 74 -2.36 -13.14 -9.17
C CYS A 74 -2.22 -13.82 -7.80
N ILE A 75 -2.33 -15.13 -7.75
CA ILE A 75 -2.22 -15.90 -6.51
C ILE A 75 -0.81 -15.76 -5.93
N LYS A 76 0.21 -15.84 -6.79
CA LYS A 76 1.60 -15.65 -6.37
C LYS A 76 1.83 -14.25 -5.81
N ALA A 77 1.26 -13.23 -6.42
CA ALA A 77 1.36 -11.85 -5.96
C ALA A 77 0.75 -11.69 -4.56
N ILE A 78 -0.42 -12.25 -4.31
CA ILE A 78 -1.03 -12.22 -2.97
C ILE A 78 -0.09 -12.84 -1.94
N ARG A 79 0.45 -14.00 -2.22
CA ARG A 79 1.33 -14.72 -1.27
C ARG A 79 2.64 -13.99 -0.99
N THR A 80 3.17 -13.30 -2.00
CA THR A 80 4.48 -12.63 -1.90
C THR A 80 4.35 -11.26 -1.24
N ILE A 81 3.27 -10.54 -1.53
CA ILE A 81 3.11 -9.12 -1.14
C ILE A 81 2.48 -8.99 0.23
N ASP A 82 1.49 -9.83 0.57
CA ASP A 82 0.81 -9.75 1.86
C ASP A 82 1.77 -10.12 2.99
N SER A 83 1.98 -9.18 3.91
CA SER A 83 2.89 -9.38 5.05
C SER A 83 2.46 -10.48 6.01
N ARG A 84 1.19 -10.89 5.96
CA ARG A 84 0.66 -11.99 6.78
C ARG A 84 1.07 -13.37 6.27
N GLY A 85 1.64 -13.46 5.06
CA GLY A 85 2.12 -14.71 4.47
C GLY A 85 1.04 -15.75 4.24
N PRO A 86 -0.05 -15.42 3.51
CA PRO A 86 -1.13 -16.37 3.30
C PRO A 86 -0.67 -17.62 2.54
N GLY A 87 -1.25 -18.76 2.89
CA GLY A 87 -1.00 -20.03 2.21
C GLY A 87 -1.61 -20.06 0.80
N LEU A 88 -1.27 -21.09 0.03
CA LEU A 88 -1.77 -21.24 -1.34
C LEU A 88 -3.29 -21.30 -1.40
N LYS A 89 -3.91 -22.08 -0.52
CA LYS A 89 -5.37 -22.21 -0.48
C LYS A 89 -6.05 -20.89 -0.16
N GLU A 90 -5.56 -20.19 0.86
CA GLU A 90 -6.10 -18.90 1.28
C GLU A 90 -5.99 -17.86 0.17
N ALA A 91 -4.82 -17.77 -0.47
CA ALA A 91 -4.60 -16.83 -1.58
C ALA A 91 -5.50 -17.16 -2.77
N LYS A 92 -5.67 -18.44 -3.08
CA LYS A 92 -6.57 -18.88 -4.16
C LYS A 92 -8.02 -18.54 -3.85
N ASP A 93 -8.45 -18.75 -2.60
CA ASP A 93 -9.83 -18.44 -2.18
C ASP A 93 -10.10 -16.93 -2.29
N LEU A 94 -9.15 -16.07 -1.91
CA LEU A 94 -9.26 -14.63 -2.07
C LEU A 94 -9.37 -14.23 -3.54
N TYR A 95 -8.52 -14.80 -4.37
CA TYR A 95 -8.53 -14.56 -5.82
C TYR A 95 -9.85 -14.97 -6.44
N ASP A 96 -10.33 -16.20 -6.16
CA ASP A 96 -11.57 -16.73 -6.73
C ASP A 96 -12.77 -15.89 -6.31
N ALA A 97 -12.86 -15.53 -5.04
CA ALA A 97 -13.96 -14.69 -4.53
C ALA A 97 -13.97 -13.30 -5.19
N CYS A 98 -12.81 -12.71 -5.41
CA CYS A 98 -12.70 -11.41 -6.06
C CYS A 98 -13.05 -11.49 -7.53
N ARG A 99 -12.51 -12.49 -8.25
CA ARG A 99 -12.71 -12.64 -9.69
C ARG A 99 -14.13 -13.05 -10.06
N TYR A 100 -14.67 -14.05 -9.37
CA TYR A 100 -15.94 -14.67 -9.76
C TYR A 100 -17.14 -14.14 -9.00
N ASN A 101 -16.94 -13.63 -7.80
CA ASN A 101 -18.02 -13.14 -6.94
C ASN A 101 -17.93 -11.63 -6.66
N ASN A 102 -17.02 -10.92 -7.31
CA ASN A 102 -16.81 -9.47 -7.13
C ASN A 102 -16.62 -9.06 -5.67
N LYS A 103 -15.97 -9.91 -4.89
CA LYS A 103 -15.75 -9.66 -3.47
C LYS A 103 -14.39 -8.99 -3.26
N PRO A 104 -14.34 -7.71 -2.83
CA PRO A 104 -13.08 -7.05 -2.53
C PRO A 104 -12.36 -7.71 -1.37
N PHE A 105 -11.04 -7.57 -1.34
CA PHE A 105 -10.24 -8.03 -0.21
C PHE A 105 -9.09 -7.07 0.07
N ASN A 106 -8.51 -7.17 1.27
CA ASN A 106 -7.42 -6.32 1.70
C ASN A 106 -6.11 -7.11 1.77
N ILE A 107 -5.03 -6.46 1.36
CA ILE A 107 -3.66 -6.97 1.51
C ILE A 107 -2.95 -6.06 2.50
N GLU A 108 -2.27 -6.63 3.48
CA GLU A 108 -1.49 -5.88 4.44
C GLU A 108 -0.04 -5.81 4.02
N VAL A 109 0.52 -4.60 4.06
CA VAL A 109 1.90 -4.33 3.67
C VAL A 109 2.52 -3.33 4.63
N ASN A 110 3.83 -3.29 4.70
CA ASN A 110 4.51 -2.19 5.38
C ASN A 110 4.29 -0.90 4.59
N ALA A 111 4.02 0.21 5.27
CA ALA A 111 3.71 1.48 4.62
C ALA A 111 4.78 1.91 3.62
N LYS A 112 6.06 1.68 3.92
CA LYS A 112 7.17 2.05 3.03
C LYS A 112 7.16 1.26 1.72
N ASN A 113 6.56 0.07 1.70
CA ASN A 113 6.50 -0.80 0.53
C ASN A 113 5.19 -0.69 -0.24
N ARG A 114 4.26 0.14 0.25
CA ARG A 114 2.91 0.21 -0.30
C ARG A 114 2.89 0.59 -1.78
N GLY A 115 3.68 1.58 -2.17
CA GLY A 115 3.74 2.02 -3.57
C GLY A 115 4.24 0.93 -4.51
N THR A 116 5.32 0.22 -4.11
CA THR A 116 5.86 -0.90 -4.87
C THR A 116 4.87 -2.06 -4.92
N ALA A 117 4.26 -2.39 -3.79
CA ALA A 117 3.28 -3.45 -3.70
C ALA A 117 2.04 -3.17 -4.58
N ALA A 118 1.55 -1.95 -4.57
CA ALA A 118 0.42 -1.55 -5.43
C ALA A 118 0.76 -1.72 -6.91
N ARG A 119 1.98 -1.34 -7.31
CA ARG A 119 2.45 -1.50 -8.69
C ARG A 119 2.51 -2.98 -9.08
N GLU A 120 3.07 -3.81 -8.22
CA GLU A 120 3.17 -5.26 -8.46
C GLU A 120 1.80 -5.91 -8.57
N LEU A 121 0.85 -5.51 -7.74
CA LEU A 121 -0.53 -6.01 -7.80
C LEU A 121 -1.20 -5.61 -9.13
N ARG A 122 -1.04 -4.37 -9.56
CA ARG A 122 -1.57 -3.92 -10.85
C ARG A 122 -0.95 -4.69 -12.01
N THR A 123 0.35 -4.93 -11.96
CA THR A 123 1.06 -5.71 -12.98
C THR A 123 0.56 -7.14 -13.04
N ALA A 124 0.22 -7.74 -11.91
CA ALA A 124 -0.35 -9.08 -11.86
C ALA A 124 -1.76 -9.17 -12.46
N GLY A 125 -2.48 -8.06 -12.50
CA GLY A 125 -3.83 -8.00 -13.09
C GLY A 125 -4.93 -7.59 -12.12
N PHE A 126 -4.59 -7.11 -10.94
CA PHE A 126 -5.57 -6.60 -9.98
C PHE A 126 -5.94 -5.15 -10.28
N ILE A 127 -7.18 -4.81 -9.94
CA ILE A 127 -7.70 -3.44 -9.95
C ILE A 127 -7.84 -2.99 -8.50
N LEU A 128 -7.17 -1.90 -8.19
CA LEU A 128 -7.12 -1.37 -6.81
C LEU A 128 -8.06 -0.19 -6.63
#